data_711a0098a1f4238f3c63ba3c17914f43
#
_entry.id   711a0098a1f4238f3c63ba3c17914f43
#
_cell.length_a   1.000
_cell.length_b   1.000
_cell.length_c   1.000
_cell.angle_alpha   90.00
_cell.angle_beta   90.00
_cell.angle_gamma   90.00
#
_symmetry.space_group_name_H-M   'P 1'
#
loop_
_entity.id
_entity.type
_entity.pdbx_description
1 polymer ?
#
loop_
_entity_poly.entity_id
_entity_poly.type
_entity_poly.pdbx_seq_one_letter_code
_entity_poly.pdbx_strand_id
1 'polypeptide(L)'
;AVLKIDAPDNLLRPIPIGSSDDLLVGQSVYAIGNPFGFDQTLTTGVISALGREINGVDGSIIKDAVQTDAAINPGNSGGPLLDSRGELIGVNTSIYSPSGAYAGIGFSIPVDAVKWVIPELIKHGKILRPTLGIELAPARALSRMGIEGVLVMNVNEKSGAEKAGIKPTYRDQFGKIILG
;
A
#
# COMPACT_ATOMS: atom_id res chain seq x y z
N ALA A 1 -2.31 -9.70 3.98
CA ALA A 1 -3.35 -10.50 4.63
C ALA A 1 -3.11 -10.53 6.13
N VAL A 2 -4.18 -10.67 6.94
CA VAL A 2 -4.10 -10.91 8.39
C VAL A 2 -4.52 -12.35 8.63
N LEU A 3 -3.71 -13.09 9.38
CA LEU A 3 -3.97 -14.46 9.75
C LEU A 3 -4.22 -14.55 11.25
N LYS A 4 -5.22 -15.35 11.65
CA LYS A 4 -5.45 -15.72 13.04
C LYS A 4 -4.88 -17.12 13.27
N ILE A 5 -4.09 -17.26 14.32
CA ILE A 5 -3.58 -18.56 14.76
C ILE A 5 -4.18 -18.91 16.12
N ASP A 6 -4.24 -20.19 16.41
CA ASP A 6 -4.61 -20.71 17.72
C ASP A 6 -3.35 -21.32 18.34
N ALA A 7 -2.80 -20.65 19.35
CA ALA A 7 -1.56 -21.04 20.00
C ALA A 7 -1.59 -20.67 21.49
N PRO A 8 -0.94 -21.44 22.37
CA PRO A 8 -0.79 -21.09 23.78
C PRO A 8 -0.09 -19.74 23.98
N ASP A 9 -0.61 -18.90 24.87
CA ASP A 9 -0.09 -17.53 25.11
C ASP A 9 1.41 -17.53 25.50
N ASN A 10 1.89 -18.55 26.16
CA ASN A 10 3.28 -18.66 26.57
C ASN A 10 4.25 -18.88 25.38
N LEU A 11 3.77 -19.26 24.22
CA LEU A 11 4.55 -19.40 22.99
C LEU A 11 4.54 -18.12 22.15
N LEU A 12 3.60 -17.21 22.40
CA LEU A 12 3.49 -15.97 21.64
C LEU A 12 4.48 -14.93 22.14
N ARG A 13 5.27 -14.39 21.23
CA ARG A 13 6.24 -13.31 21.49
C ARG A 13 6.04 -12.24 20.42
N PRO A 14 5.06 -11.32 20.61
CA PRO A 14 4.80 -10.26 19.64
C PRO A 14 5.98 -9.32 19.53
N ILE A 15 6.28 -8.90 18.30
CA ILE A 15 7.29 -7.86 18.04
C ILE A 15 6.73 -6.54 18.55
N PRO A 16 7.52 -5.73 19.28
CA PRO A 16 7.12 -4.37 19.65
C PRO A 16 6.83 -3.53 18.42
N ILE A 17 5.72 -2.80 18.44
CA ILE A 17 5.33 -1.94 17.31
C ILE A 17 5.93 -0.55 17.51
N GLY A 18 6.82 -0.15 16.62
CA GLY A 18 7.44 1.16 16.56
C GLY A 18 6.60 2.23 15.87
N SER A 19 7.25 3.25 15.32
CA SER A 19 6.64 4.29 14.48
C SER A 19 7.36 4.37 13.13
N SER A 20 6.62 4.81 12.10
CA SER A 20 7.19 5.12 10.79
C SER A 20 7.18 6.62 10.48
N ASP A 21 6.65 7.47 11.38
CA ASP A 21 6.55 8.92 11.17
C ASP A 21 7.87 9.66 11.35
N ASP A 22 8.77 9.10 12.17
CA ASP A 22 10.06 9.71 12.54
C ASP A 22 11.27 9.02 11.88
N LEU A 23 11.04 8.19 10.87
CA LEU A 23 12.10 7.48 10.17
C LEU A 23 13.02 8.45 9.40
N LEU A 24 14.31 8.13 9.39
CA LEU A 24 15.32 8.91 8.69
C LEU A 24 16.06 8.06 7.65
N VAL A 25 16.36 8.67 6.49
CA VAL A 25 17.24 8.06 5.50
C VAL A 25 18.63 7.84 6.11
N GLY A 26 19.18 6.65 5.89
CA GLY A 26 20.43 6.20 6.50
C GLY A 26 20.25 5.44 7.82
N GLN A 27 19.05 5.40 8.40
CA GLN A 27 18.74 4.61 9.59
C GLN A 27 18.89 3.12 9.31
N SER A 28 19.59 2.39 10.19
CA SER A 28 19.77 0.93 10.06
C SER A 28 18.45 0.19 10.22
N VAL A 29 18.26 -0.84 9.37
CA VAL A 29 17.08 -1.69 9.39
C VAL A 29 17.44 -3.15 9.23
N TYR A 30 16.52 -4.02 9.70
CA TYR A 30 16.62 -5.46 9.66
C TYR A 30 15.34 -6.04 9.06
N ALA A 31 15.44 -6.81 7.98
CA ALA A 31 14.32 -7.52 7.40
C ALA A 31 14.42 -9.02 7.71
N ILE A 32 13.32 -9.58 8.19
CA ILE A 32 13.24 -11.01 8.52
C ILE A 32 12.22 -11.65 7.57
N GLY A 33 12.54 -12.87 7.13
CA GLY A 33 11.66 -13.64 6.27
C GLY A 33 12.14 -15.06 6.11
N ASN A 34 11.51 -15.79 5.18
CA ASN A 34 11.87 -17.14 4.79
C ASN A 34 12.03 -17.20 3.25
N PRO A 35 13.07 -16.53 2.69
CA PRO A 35 13.29 -16.53 1.25
C PRO A 35 13.65 -17.96 0.79
N PHE A 36 12.98 -18.41 -0.26
CA PHE A 36 13.21 -19.72 -0.89
C PHE A 36 13.00 -20.93 0.04
N GLY A 37 12.40 -20.75 1.22
CA GLY A 37 12.21 -21.82 2.19
C GLY A 37 13.45 -22.16 3.02
N PHE A 38 14.47 -21.30 3.01
CA PHE A 38 15.67 -21.43 3.85
C PHE A 38 15.46 -20.81 5.22
N ASP A 39 14.54 -21.29 6.01
CA ASP A 39 14.21 -20.84 7.38
C ASP A 39 14.77 -19.46 7.81
N GLN A 40 14.08 -18.75 8.61
CA GLN A 40 14.42 -17.53 9.36
C GLN A 40 15.67 -16.75 8.88
N THR A 41 15.63 -16.21 7.67
CA THR A 41 16.72 -15.38 7.13
C THR A 41 16.59 -13.94 7.62
N LEU A 42 17.69 -13.41 8.15
CA LEU A 42 17.86 -11.99 8.49
C LEU A 42 18.70 -11.31 7.41
N THR A 43 18.21 -10.19 6.89
CA THR A 43 18.99 -9.28 6.04
C THR A 43 19.06 -7.90 6.68
N THR A 44 20.16 -7.19 6.45
CA THR A 44 20.40 -5.84 7.01
C THR A 44 20.60 -4.84 5.90
N GLY A 45 20.28 -3.59 6.20
CA GLY A 45 20.48 -2.46 5.31
C GLY A 45 20.14 -1.17 6.01
N VAL A 46 19.81 -0.16 5.22
CA VAL A 46 19.38 1.16 5.70
C VAL A 46 18.07 1.57 5.03
N ILE A 47 17.41 2.57 5.58
CA ILE A 47 16.37 3.30 4.88
C ILE A 47 17.02 4.10 3.77
N SER A 48 16.71 3.79 2.53
CA SER A 48 17.27 4.44 1.34
C SER A 48 16.45 5.65 0.90
N ALA A 49 15.12 5.62 1.11
CA ALA A 49 14.21 6.74 0.84
C ALA A 49 12.88 6.54 1.58
N LEU A 50 12.12 7.63 1.70
CA LEU A 50 10.78 7.68 2.29
C LEU A 50 9.79 8.29 1.29
N GLY A 51 8.49 8.12 1.56
CA GLY A 51 7.42 8.74 0.77
C GLY A 51 7.33 8.23 -0.66
N ARG A 52 7.71 6.98 -0.95
CA ARG A 52 7.62 6.41 -2.29
C ARG A 52 6.21 5.96 -2.63
N GLU A 53 5.78 6.21 -3.87
CA GLU A 53 4.58 5.59 -4.43
C GLU A 53 5.00 4.39 -5.27
N ILE A 54 4.44 3.22 -4.97
CA ILE A 54 4.73 1.97 -5.68
C ILE A 54 3.45 1.26 -6.09
N ASN A 55 3.52 0.44 -7.12
CA ASN A 55 2.41 -0.42 -7.49
C ASN A 55 2.43 -1.69 -6.64
N GLY A 56 1.31 -1.98 -5.99
CA GLY A 56 1.08 -3.26 -5.34
C GLY A 56 0.92 -4.40 -6.35
N VAL A 57 1.00 -5.63 -5.88
CA VAL A 57 0.86 -6.84 -6.72
C VAL A 57 -0.51 -6.93 -7.39
N ASP A 58 -1.53 -6.35 -6.78
CA ASP A 58 -2.91 -6.26 -7.27
C ASP A 58 -3.18 -5.03 -8.15
N GLY A 59 -2.13 -4.26 -8.49
CA GLY A 59 -2.23 -3.01 -9.24
C GLY A 59 -2.69 -1.80 -8.41
N SER A 60 -2.91 -1.95 -7.11
CA SER A 60 -3.20 -0.83 -6.21
C SER A 60 -1.96 0.05 -6.04
N ILE A 61 -2.18 1.34 -5.76
CA ILE A 61 -1.09 2.25 -5.41
C ILE A 61 -0.86 2.20 -3.90
N ILE A 62 0.36 1.82 -3.51
CA ILE A 62 0.85 1.90 -2.14
C ILE A 62 1.59 3.23 -2.01
N LYS A 63 1.08 4.11 -1.14
CA LYS A 63 1.69 5.41 -0.85
C LYS A 63 2.60 5.33 0.36
N ASP A 64 3.51 6.30 0.45
CA ASP A 64 4.42 6.50 1.57
C ASP A 64 5.32 5.29 1.87
N ALA A 65 5.56 4.41 0.87
CA ALA A 65 6.39 3.23 1.06
C ALA A 65 7.80 3.61 1.51
N VAL A 66 8.33 2.85 2.46
CA VAL A 66 9.71 2.91 2.92
C VAL A 66 10.58 2.12 1.95
N GLN A 67 11.59 2.76 1.36
CA GLN A 67 12.59 2.12 0.52
C GLN A 67 13.79 1.69 1.37
N THR A 68 14.30 0.49 1.14
CA THR A 68 15.49 -0.05 1.82
C THR A 68 16.39 -0.79 0.84
N ASP A 69 17.67 -0.85 1.15
CA ASP A 69 18.66 -1.72 0.50
C ASP A 69 18.91 -3.03 1.25
N ALA A 70 18.18 -3.27 2.36
CA ALA A 70 18.11 -4.61 2.93
C ALA A 70 17.57 -5.58 1.89
N ALA A 71 18.21 -6.75 1.73
CA ALA A 71 17.82 -7.69 0.67
C ALA A 71 16.42 -8.24 0.89
N ILE A 72 15.48 -7.82 0.06
CA ILE A 72 14.11 -8.35 0.01
C ILE A 72 14.02 -9.28 -1.20
N ASN A 73 13.60 -10.51 -0.96
CA ASN A 73 13.42 -11.55 -1.98
C ASN A 73 12.06 -12.23 -1.79
N PRO A 74 11.57 -13.01 -2.76
CA PRO A 74 10.38 -13.85 -2.55
C PRO A 74 10.52 -14.72 -1.30
N GLY A 75 9.59 -14.55 -0.34
CA GLY A 75 9.61 -15.18 0.99
C GLY A 75 9.83 -14.20 2.15
N ASN A 76 10.36 -12.99 1.89
CA ASN A 76 10.40 -11.91 2.91
C ASN A 76 9.11 -11.08 2.89
N SER A 77 8.33 -11.09 1.82
CA SER A 77 7.06 -10.36 1.73
C SER A 77 6.09 -10.80 2.81
N GLY A 78 5.51 -9.84 3.54
CA GLY A 78 4.69 -10.07 4.74
C GLY A 78 5.50 -10.19 6.02
N GLY A 79 6.83 -10.32 5.95
CA GLY A 79 7.73 -10.30 7.11
C GLY A 79 8.00 -8.88 7.60
N PRO A 80 8.57 -8.74 8.82
CA PRO A 80 8.82 -7.45 9.43
C PRO A 80 10.04 -6.75 8.82
N LEU A 81 9.96 -5.42 8.76
CA LEU A 81 11.11 -4.50 8.74
C LEU A 81 11.24 -3.91 10.14
N LEU A 82 12.39 -4.08 10.76
CA LEU A 82 12.68 -3.66 12.13
C LEU A 82 13.70 -2.54 12.14
N ASP A 83 13.65 -1.69 13.17
CA ASP A 83 14.71 -0.75 13.48
C ASP A 83 15.82 -1.39 14.34
N SER A 84 16.82 -0.60 14.77
CA SER A 84 17.93 -1.05 15.61
C SER A 84 17.53 -1.44 17.04
N ARG A 85 16.31 -1.11 17.48
CA ARG A 85 15.73 -1.53 18.78
C ARG A 85 14.94 -2.82 18.67
N GLY A 86 14.79 -3.35 17.45
CA GLY A 86 13.94 -4.51 17.17
C GLY A 86 12.45 -4.18 17.12
N GLU A 87 12.08 -2.92 16.95
CA GLU A 87 10.70 -2.48 16.83
C GLU A 87 10.24 -2.55 15.37
N LEU A 88 8.99 -2.96 15.15
CA LEU A 88 8.40 -3.02 13.83
C LEU A 88 8.17 -1.61 13.28
N ILE A 89 8.82 -1.28 12.16
CA ILE A 89 8.68 0.00 11.46
C ILE A 89 8.04 -0.15 10.09
N GLY A 90 7.95 -1.37 9.56
CA GLY A 90 7.29 -1.65 8.29
C GLY A 90 7.03 -3.13 8.07
N VAL A 91 6.24 -3.44 7.03
CA VAL A 91 5.98 -4.79 6.55
C VAL A 91 6.49 -4.91 5.12
N ASN A 92 7.45 -5.81 4.89
CA ASN A 92 8.08 -6.01 3.59
C ASN A 92 7.03 -6.42 2.54
N THR A 93 7.09 -5.86 1.33
CA THR A 93 6.07 -6.11 0.31
C THR A 93 6.62 -6.45 -1.06
N SER A 94 7.47 -5.63 -1.64
CA SER A 94 7.94 -5.80 -3.03
C SER A 94 9.35 -5.30 -3.24
N ILE A 95 9.90 -5.62 -4.41
CA ILE A 95 11.14 -5.07 -4.92
C ILE A 95 10.88 -4.31 -6.21
N TYR A 96 11.70 -3.31 -6.50
CA TYR A 96 11.83 -2.80 -7.86
C TYR A 96 12.93 -3.59 -8.57
N SER A 97 12.55 -4.30 -9.62
CA SER A 97 13.50 -5.13 -10.35
C SER A 97 13.11 -5.27 -11.82
N PRO A 98 13.97 -4.82 -12.75
CA PRO A 98 13.77 -5.07 -14.17
C PRO A 98 13.92 -6.55 -14.58
N SER A 99 14.68 -7.32 -13.79
CA SER A 99 14.98 -8.74 -14.06
C SER A 99 14.21 -9.73 -13.19
N GLY A 100 13.45 -9.24 -12.21
CA GLY A 100 12.82 -10.08 -11.19
C GLY A 100 13.73 -10.46 -10.02
N ALA A 101 15.05 -10.22 -10.12
CA ALA A 101 16.00 -10.45 -9.03
C ALA A 101 16.20 -9.17 -8.21
N TYR A 102 16.56 -9.30 -6.94
CA TYR A 102 16.86 -8.15 -6.08
C TYR A 102 17.99 -7.30 -6.65
N ALA A 103 17.75 -6.00 -6.80
CA ALA A 103 18.66 -5.03 -7.40
C ALA A 103 19.04 -3.89 -6.43
N GLY A 104 19.00 -4.12 -5.11
CA GLY A 104 19.29 -3.09 -4.10
C GLY A 104 18.12 -2.17 -3.79
N ILE A 105 16.92 -2.48 -4.27
CA ILE A 105 15.72 -1.65 -4.04
C ILE A 105 14.58 -2.53 -3.54
N GLY A 106 14.35 -2.51 -2.24
CA GLY A 106 13.22 -3.13 -1.57
C GLY A 106 12.26 -2.10 -1.03
N PHE A 107 11.00 -2.49 -0.83
CA PHE A 107 9.95 -1.64 -0.30
C PHE A 107 9.20 -2.31 0.83
N SER A 108 8.82 -1.51 1.81
CA SER A 108 7.97 -1.92 2.94
C SER A 108 6.82 -0.96 3.13
N ILE A 109 5.68 -1.50 3.53
CA ILE A 109 4.51 -0.71 3.94
C ILE A 109 4.81 -0.12 5.32
N PRO A 110 4.70 1.21 5.53
CA PRO A 110 4.95 1.84 6.82
C PRO A 110 4.08 1.26 7.94
N VAL A 111 4.64 1.08 9.14
CA VAL A 111 3.90 0.48 10.25
C VAL A 111 2.67 1.29 10.67
N ASP A 112 2.70 2.62 10.54
CA ASP A 112 1.57 3.46 10.92
C ASP A 112 0.37 3.27 9.96
N ALA A 113 0.63 2.96 8.68
CA ALA A 113 -0.41 2.48 7.78
C ALA A 113 -0.94 1.09 8.20
N VAL A 114 -0.06 0.20 8.63
CA VAL A 114 -0.42 -1.14 9.11
C VAL A 114 -1.27 -1.08 10.38
N LYS A 115 -0.94 -0.20 11.33
CA LYS A 115 -1.71 0.04 12.57
C LYS A 115 -3.16 0.40 12.29
N TRP A 116 -3.40 1.18 11.24
CA TRP A 116 -4.75 1.55 10.84
C TRP A 116 -5.49 0.40 10.12
N VAL A 117 -4.79 -0.33 9.25
CA VAL A 117 -5.38 -1.36 8.38
C VAL A 117 -5.76 -2.63 9.14
N ILE A 118 -4.93 -3.08 10.10
CA ILE A 118 -5.13 -4.35 10.80
C ILE A 118 -6.47 -4.40 11.55
N PRO A 119 -6.87 -3.40 12.37
CA PRO A 119 -8.16 -3.41 13.05
C PRO A 119 -9.35 -3.50 12.08
N GLU A 120 -9.28 -2.80 10.95
CA GLU A 120 -10.32 -2.86 9.91
C GLU A 120 -10.44 -4.27 9.30
N LEU A 121 -9.32 -4.90 8.99
CA LEU A 121 -9.29 -6.26 8.45
C LEU A 121 -9.80 -7.29 9.47
N ILE A 122 -9.44 -7.17 10.75
CA ILE A 122 -9.92 -8.07 11.81
C ILE A 122 -11.42 -7.92 11.99
N LYS A 123 -11.94 -6.69 12.00
CA LYS A 123 -13.34 -6.40 12.29
C LYS A 123 -14.27 -6.65 11.10
N HIS A 124 -13.82 -6.30 9.90
CA HIS A 124 -14.67 -6.22 8.72
C HIS A 124 -14.25 -7.16 7.58
N GLY A 125 -13.08 -7.80 7.67
CA GLY A 125 -12.50 -8.61 6.59
C GLY A 125 -12.07 -7.79 5.38
N LYS A 126 -12.23 -6.47 5.42
CA LYS A 126 -11.90 -5.54 4.34
C LYS A 126 -11.61 -4.15 4.91
N ILE A 127 -10.86 -3.36 4.13
CA ILE A 127 -10.59 -1.95 4.47
C ILE A 127 -11.78 -1.11 4.00
N LEU A 128 -12.44 -0.45 4.95
CA LEU A 128 -13.52 0.49 4.66
C LEU A 128 -12.92 1.89 4.46
N ARG A 129 -12.79 2.29 3.19
CA ARG A 129 -12.36 3.66 2.87
C ARG A 129 -13.58 4.49 2.51
N PRO A 130 -13.76 5.69 3.11
CA PRO A 130 -14.79 6.61 2.67
C PRO A 130 -14.51 7.01 1.21
N THR A 131 -15.53 6.94 0.36
CA THR A 131 -15.44 7.32 -1.04
C THR A 131 -16.56 8.29 -1.38
N LEU A 132 -16.34 9.15 -2.36
CA LEU A 132 -17.39 10.01 -2.90
C LEU A 132 -18.44 9.18 -3.65
N GLY A 133 -18.07 7.99 -4.14
CA GLY A 133 -18.92 7.16 -4.97
C GLY A 133 -18.99 7.66 -6.41
N ILE A 134 -17.85 8.04 -6.98
CA ILE A 134 -17.69 8.45 -8.38
C ILE A 134 -16.66 7.58 -9.07
N GLU A 135 -16.82 7.39 -10.37
CA GLU A 135 -15.81 6.82 -11.25
C GLU A 135 -15.27 7.92 -12.16
N LEU A 136 -13.96 8.03 -12.25
CA LEU A 136 -13.28 9.04 -13.04
C LEU A 136 -12.75 8.45 -14.34
N ALA A 137 -12.74 9.28 -15.39
CA ALA A 137 -12.04 8.94 -16.63
C ALA A 137 -10.52 8.86 -16.37
N PRO A 138 -9.80 7.93 -17.07
CA PRO A 138 -8.35 7.86 -16.96
C PRO A 138 -7.68 9.20 -17.32
N ALA A 139 -6.76 9.68 -16.48
CA ALA A 139 -6.08 10.96 -16.69
C ALA A 139 -5.40 11.07 -18.07
N ARG A 140 -4.86 9.96 -18.60
CA ARG A 140 -4.27 9.92 -19.94
C ARG A 140 -5.27 10.22 -21.07
N ALA A 141 -6.55 9.86 -20.87
CA ALA A 141 -7.60 10.17 -21.85
C ALA A 141 -7.92 11.67 -21.84
N LEU A 142 -8.00 12.27 -20.66
CA LEU A 142 -8.24 13.70 -20.48
C LEU A 142 -7.12 14.55 -21.10
N SER A 143 -5.86 14.19 -20.86
CA SER A 143 -4.70 14.89 -21.45
C SER A 143 -4.73 14.88 -22.99
N ARG A 144 -5.15 13.75 -23.61
CA ARG A 144 -5.32 13.66 -25.07
C ARG A 144 -6.44 14.55 -25.62
N MET A 145 -7.44 14.81 -24.79
CA MET A 145 -8.61 15.63 -25.14
C MET A 145 -8.39 17.12 -24.78
N GLY A 146 -7.26 17.48 -24.19
CA GLY A 146 -6.98 18.85 -23.73
C GLY A 146 -7.88 19.30 -22.59
N ILE A 147 -8.44 18.36 -21.81
CA ILE A 147 -9.31 18.68 -20.66
C ILE A 147 -8.45 18.78 -19.41
N GLU A 148 -8.50 19.92 -18.76
CA GLU A 148 -7.91 20.15 -17.44
C GLU A 148 -8.94 19.81 -16.36
N GLY A 149 -8.54 19.02 -15.36
CA GLY A 149 -9.39 18.61 -14.24
C GLY A 149 -9.71 17.12 -14.25
N VAL A 150 -10.88 16.76 -13.73
CA VAL A 150 -11.39 15.39 -13.66
C VAL A 150 -12.73 15.30 -14.38
N LEU A 151 -12.96 14.18 -15.07
CA LEU A 151 -14.22 13.90 -15.74
C LEU A 151 -14.93 12.76 -15.00
N VAL A 152 -16.12 13.01 -14.50
CA VAL A 152 -16.94 12.04 -13.80
C VAL A 152 -17.67 11.17 -14.82
N MET A 153 -17.32 9.88 -14.87
CA MET A 153 -17.93 8.92 -15.80
C MET A 153 -19.18 8.27 -15.23
N ASN A 154 -19.17 8.02 -13.90
CA ASN A 154 -20.30 7.42 -13.22
C ASN A 154 -20.45 7.99 -11.81
N VAL A 155 -21.68 7.98 -11.30
CA VAL A 155 -22.01 8.35 -9.91
C VAL A 155 -22.82 7.19 -9.33
N ASN A 156 -22.31 6.61 -8.23
CA ASN A 156 -22.95 5.47 -7.59
C ASN A 156 -24.23 5.89 -6.89
N GLU A 157 -25.27 5.07 -7.01
CA GLU A 157 -26.53 5.29 -6.30
C GLU A 157 -26.31 5.34 -4.79
N LYS A 158 -27.08 6.19 -4.12
CA LYS A 158 -27.04 6.42 -2.67
C LYS A 158 -25.67 6.88 -2.11
N SER A 159 -24.75 7.28 -2.99
CA SER A 159 -23.43 7.81 -2.62
C SER A 159 -23.49 9.23 -2.09
N GLY A 160 -22.36 9.70 -1.53
CA GLY A 160 -22.18 11.10 -1.17
C GLY A 160 -22.24 12.03 -2.37
N ALA A 161 -21.68 11.60 -3.50
CA ALA A 161 -21.68 12.36 -4.76
C ALA A 161 -23.11 12.57 -5.31
N GLU A 162 -23.94 11.53 -5.32
CA GLU A 162 -25.34 11.65 -5.75
C GLU A 162 -26.11 12.61 -4.86
N LYS A 163 -25.97 12.48 -3.53
CA LYS A 163 -26.59 13.39 -2.54
C LYS A 163 -26.13 14.83 -2.68
N ALA A 164 -24.89 15.04 -3.10
CA ALA A 164 -24.31 16.37 -3.37
C ALA A 164 -24.72 16.93 -4.74
N GLY A 165 -25.45 16.16 -5.57
CA GLY A 165 -25.91 16.59 -6.89
C GLY A 165 -24.85 16.52 -7.99
N ILE A 166 -23.74 15.80 -7.77
CA ILE A 166 -22.74 15.52 -8.80
C ILE A 166 -23.38 14.65 -9.87
N LYS A 167 -23.23 15.03 -11.13
CA LYS A 167 -23.78 14.31 -12.27
C LYS A 167 -22.67 13.61 -13.05
N PRO A 168 -22.93 12.40 -13.59
CA PRO A 168 -21.99 11.74 -14.48
C PRO A 168 -22.02 12.40 -15.88
N THR A 169 -20.98 12.15 -16.65
CA THR A 169 -20.96 12.42 -18.08
C THR A 169 -22.02 11.56 -18.77
N TYR A 170 -22.88 12.17 -19.59
CA TYR A 170 -23.92 11.48 -20.32
C TYR A 170 -24.10 12.02 -21.74
N ARG A 171 -24.83 11.29 -22.58
CA ARG A 171 -25.28 11.78 -23.88
C ARG A 171 -26.71 12.28 -23.78
N ASP A 172 -26.96 13.47 -24.27
CA ASP A 172 -28.32 13.98 -24.36
C ASP A 172 -29.13 13.28 -25.49
N GLN A 173 -30.37 13.65 -25.61
CA GLN A 173 -31.30 13.11 -26.64
C GLN A 173 -30.86 13.40 -28.10
N PHE A 174 -29.94 14.31 -28.30
CA PHE A 174 -29.37 14.67 -29.60
C PHE A 174 -27.99 14.03 -29.82
N GLY A 175 -27.54 13.15 -28.90
CA GLY A 175 -26.24 12.46 -28.96
C GLY A 175 -25.05 13.33 -28.55
N LYS A 176 -25.28 14.57 -28.09
CA LYS A 176 -24.22 15.45 -27.60
C LYS A 176 -23.74 14.99 -26.23
N ILE A 177 -22.43 14.95 -26.04
CA ILE A 177 -21.82 14.60 -24.74
C ILE A 177 -21.93 15.83 -23.81
N ILE A 178 -22.54 15.61 -22.66
CA ILE A 178 -22.57 16.55 -21.55
C ILE A 178 -21.59 16.06 -20.51
N LEU A 179 -20.62 16.90 -20.21
CA LEU A 179 -19.57 16.58 -19.22
C LEU A 179 -20.13 16.71 -17.80
N GLY A 180 -19.77 15.74 -16.97
CA GLY A 180 -20.09 15.70 -15.54
C GLY A 180 -18.94 16.13 -14.66
#